data_5041324affa13ed153cab1b368631248
#
_entry.id   5041324affa13ed153cab1b368631248
#
_cell.length_a   1.000
_cell.length_b   1.000
_cell.length_c   1.000
_cell.angle_alpha   90.00
_cell.angle_beta   90.00
_cell.angle_gamma   90.00
#
_symmetry.space_group_name_H-M   'P 1'
#
loop_
_entity.id
_entity.type
_entity.pdbx_description
1 polymer ?
#
loop_
_entity_poly.entity_id
_entity_poly.type
_entity_poly.pdbx_seq_one_letter_code
_entity_poly.pdbx_strand_id
1 'polypeptide(L)'
;MLQTVTNNATFGPGPTFNTDVGFDIAVSEDKKAFTVIFGGLEAMLLGKSAPPIATRIFSFSIPLTGAEPGQEIPFFVQGTAEYEKGAAVHMVFTVNDQSTTAYLPGTSKESYLHQFKYKATDAKEARVTVFLVVSRDSKSEAGAYLNVSTIDTDITKH
;
A
#
# COMPACT_ATOMS: atom_id res chain seq x y z
N MET A 1 -20.35 -30.18 -4.31
CA MET A 1 -20.32 -29.88 -2.88
C MET A 1 -19.48 -28.63 -2.66
N LEU A 2 -20.13 -27.58 -2.19
CA LEU A 2 -19.46 -26.35 -1.85
C LEU A 2 -18.61 -26.59 -0.59
N GLN A 3 -17.32 -26.61 -0.78
CA GLN A 3 -16.43 -26.56 0.38
C GLN A 3 -16.56 -25.20 1.03
N THR A 4 -17.06 -25.18 2.24
CA THR A 4 -16.98 -23.99 3.07
C THR A 4 -15.50 -23.81 3.41
N VAL A 5 -14.85 -22.86 2.75
CA VAL A 5 -13.50 -22.48 3.14
C VAL A 5 -13.61 -21.81 4.50
N THR A 6 -13.28 -22.56 5.55
CA THR A 6 -13.19 -22.00 6.89
C THR A 6 -11.99 -21.05 6.87
N ASN A 7 -12.28 -19.78 6.91
CA ASN A 7 -11.25 -18.76 6.92
C ASN A 7 -10.71 -18.58 8.35
N ASN A 8 -9.71 -19.37 8.68
CA ASN A 8 -9.09 -19.37 10.00
C ASN A 8 -7.96 -18.34 10.14
N ALA A 9 -7.68 -17.60 9.08
CA ALA A 9 -6.62 -16.62 9.13
C ALA A 9 -6.98 -15.44 10.03
N THR A 10 -6.04 -15.03 10.85
CA THR A 10 -6.20 -13.84 11.71
C THR A 10 -4.90 -13.05 11.76
N PHE A 11 -5.05 -11.73 11.94
CA PHE A 11 -3.92 -10.84 12.20
C PHE A 11 -3.68 -10.77 13.70
N GLY A 12 -2.42 -10.95 14.08
CA GLY A 12 -2.05 -10.96 15.49
C GLY A 12 -1.77 -9.58 16.06
N PRO A 13 -1.62 -9.50 17.40
CA PRO A 13 -1.26 -8.25 18.06
C PRO A 13 0.21 -7.89 17.84
N GLY A 14 0.54 -6.63 18.05
CA GLY A 14 1.91 -6.16 18.05
C GLY A 14 2.51 -5.97 16.67
N PRO A 15 1.85 -5.23 15.77
CA PRO A 15 2.49 -4.88 14.50
C PRO A 15 3.76 -4.06 14.75
N THR A 16 4.77 -4.30 13.93
CA THR A 16 6.05 -3.59 13.98
C THR A 16 6.15 -2.66 12.79
N PHE A 17 6.43 -1.39 13.04
CA PHE A 17 6.53 -0.37 12.00
C PHE A 17 7.96 0.15 11.90
N ASN A 18 8.39 0.37 10.67
CA ASN A 18 9.64 1.02 10.37
C ASN A 18 9.33 2.27 9.54
N THR A 19 9.15 3.40 10.23
CA THR A 19 8.75 4.64 9.57
C THR A 19 8.93 5.85 10.49
N ASP A 20 9.14 7.01 9.87
CA ASP A 20 9.07 8.32 10.50
C ASP A 20 7.73 9.03 10.22
N VAL A 21 6.83 8.36 9.48
CA VAL A 21 5.52 8.88 9.11
C VAL A 21 4.53 8.59 10.23
N GLY A 22 3.66 9.58 10.55
CA GLY A 22 2.58 9.37 11.50
C GLY A 22 1.54 8.39 10.95
N PHE A 23 1.06 7.51 11.82
CA PHE A 23 0.06 6.52 11.45
C PHE A 23 -0.80 6.13 12.65
N ASP A 24 -2.01 5.63 12.35
CA ASP A 24 -2.86 4.93 13.30
C ASP A 24 -3.23 3.58 12.70
N ILE A 25 -3.37 2.57 13.54
CA ILE A 25 -3.83 1.25 13.13
C ILE A 25 -5.04 0.83 13.94
N ALA A 26 -6.05 0.30 13.26
CA ALA A 26 -7.22 -0.30 13.88
C ALA A 26 -7.36 -1.74 13.39
N VAL A 27 -7.50 -2.67 14.32
CA VAL A 27 -7.70 -4.08 14.03
C VAL A 27 -9.11 -4.45 14.49
N SER A 28 -9.86 -5.19 13.66
CA SER A 28 -11.21 -5.63 13.99
C SER A 28 -11.22 -6.58 15.18
N GLU A 29 -12.37 -6.69 15.85
CA GLU A 29 -12.52 -7.59 17.03
C GLU A 29 -12.23 -9.05 16.69
N ASP A 30 -12.66 -9.51 15.53
CA ASP A 30 -12.40 -10.86 15.04
C ASP A 30 -11.00 -11.05 14.48
N LYS A 31 -10.20 -9.97 14.43
CA LYS A 31 -8.82 -9.95 13.92
C LYS A 31 -8.68 -10.40 12.46
N LYS A 32 -9.75 -10.26 11.69
CA LYS A 32 -9.76 -10.62 10.27
C LYS A 32 -9.58 -9.42 9.35
N ALA A 33 -9.54 -8.22 9.91
CA ALA A 33 -9.38 -6.98 9.15
C ALA A 33 -8.51 -6.00 9.92
N PHE A 34 -7.76 -5.19 9.21
CA PHE A 34 -7.12 -4.02 9.79
C PHE A 34 -7.10 -2.86 8.80
N THR A 35 -6.99 -1.67 9.35
CA THR A 35 -6.81 -0.43 8.58
C THR A 35 -5.64 0.33 9.16
N VAL A 36 -4.71 0.75 8.31
CA VAL A 36 -3.66 1.71 8.67
C VAL A 36 -4.01 3.04 8.03
N ILE A 37 -4.08 4.08 8.85
CA ILE A 37 -4.36 5.45 8.40
C ILE A 37 -3.08 6.26 8.54
N PHE A 38 -2.67 6.91 7.46
CA PHE A 38 -1.42 7.67 7.41
C PHE A 38 -1.66 9.16 7.50
N GLY A 39 -0.78 9.84 8.25
CA GLY A 39 -0.71 11.29 8.27
C GLY A 39 0.58 11.76 7.62
N GLY A 40 0.62 11.81 6.28
CA GLY A 40 1.76 12.35 5.55
C GLY A 40 2.64 11.34 4.84
N LEU A 41 2.11 10.17 4.48
CA LEU A 41 2.83 9.26 3.58
C LEU A 41 2.68 9.76 2.15
N GLU A 42 3.66 10.53 1.70
CA GLU A 42 3.59 11.21 0.42
C GLU A 42 4.96 11.40 -0.23
N ALA A 43 4.96 11.43 -1.56
CA ALA A 43 6.11 11.83 -2.38
C ALA A 43 5.66 12.94 -3.33
N MET A 44 6.50 13.97 -3.51
CA MET A 44 6.14 15.09 -4.35
C MET A 44 7.35 15.72 -5.03
N LEU A 45 7.09 16.32 -6.20
CA LEU A 45 8.02 17.16 -6.92
C LEU A 45 7.41 18.55 -7.02
N LEU A 46 8.08 19.53 -6.41
CA LEU A 46 7.63 20.92 -6.39
C LEU A 46 8.72 21.82 -6.96
N GLY A 47 8.36 22.61 -7.98
CA GLY A 47 9.20 23.68 -8.49
C GLY A 47 10.39 23.24 -9.32
N LYS A 48 11.06 24.25 -9.89
CA LYS A 48 12.14 24.09 -10.89
C LYS A 48 13.43 23.49 -10.35
N SER A 49 13.70 23.68 -9.07
CA SER A 49 14.95 23.25 -8.44
C SER A 49 14.87 21.89 -7.77
N ALA A 50 13.70 21.24 -7.79
CA ALA A 50 13.55 19.92 -7.24
C ALA A 50 14.27 18.88 -8.10
N PRO A 51 14.85 17.83 -7.51
CA PRO A 51 15.44 16.74 -8.29
C PRO A 51 14.38 16.05 -9.15
N PRO A 52 14.79 15.39 -10.25
CA PRO A 52 13.80 14.81 -11.19
C PRO A 52 13.07 13.59 -10.66
N ILE A 53 13.40 13.13 -9.45
CA ILE A 53 12.75 11.99 -8.81
C ILE A 53 12.65 12.23 -7.31
N ALA A 54 11.52 11.82 -6.73
CA ALA A 54 11.34 11.76 -5.28
C ALA A 54 10.68 10.45 -4.93
N THR A 55 11.08 9.89 -3.80
CA THR A 55 10.59 8.60 -3.35
C THR A 55 10.23 8.64 -1.88
N ARG A 56 9.34 7.74 -1.47
CA ARG A 56 9.00 7.53 -0.07
C ARG A 56 8.74 6.05 0.15
N ILE A 57 9.27 5.51 1.25
CA ILE A 57 9.08 4.11 1.63
C ILE A 57 8.40 4.06 2.98
N PHE A 58 7.42 3.17 3.07
CA PHE A 58 6.78 2.81 4.33
C PHE A 58 6.72 1.30 4.43
N SER A 59 7.08 0.74 5.58
CA SER A 59 6.96 -0.70 5.79
C SER A 59 6.49 -1.02 7.19
N PHE A 60 5.75 -2.11 7.30
CA PHE A 60 5.34 -2.67 8.58
C PHE A 60 5.20 -4.17 8.45
N SER A 61 5.23 -4.84 9.60
CA SER A 61 5.01 -6.27 9.68
C SER A 61 3.91 -6.52 10.72
N ILE A 62 2.97 -7.39 10.39
CA ILE A 62 1.91 -7.79 11.29
C ILE A 62 1.86 -9.32 11.35
N PRO A 63 1.76 -9.92 12.55
CA PRO A 63 1.59 -11.37 12.63
C PRO A 63 0.36 -11.84 11.87
N LEU A 64 0.51 -12.94 11.15
CA LEU A 64 -0.56 -13.58 10.39
C LEU A 64 -0.54 -15.06 10.71
N THR A 65 -1.61 -15.58 11.29
CA THR A 65 -1.71 -16.97 11.69
C THR A 65 -2.96 -17.62 11.10
N GLY A 66 -2.91 -18.91 10.88
CA GLY A 66 -4.06 -19.67 10.41
C GLY A 66 -4.37 -19.53 8.93
N ALA A 67 -3.54 -18.81 8.17
CA ALA A 67 -3.71 -18.71 6.72
C ALA A 67 -3.25 -20.01 6.06
N GLU A 68 -4.07 -20.53 5.16
CA GLU A 68 -3.69 -21.70 4.37
C GLU A 68 -2.89 -21.27 3.15
N PRO A 69 -1.85 -22.03 2.76
CA PRO A 69 -1.11 -21.74 1.53
C PRO A 69 -2.04 -21.65 0.32
N GLY A 70 -1.90 -20.58 -0.46
CA GLY A 70 -2.74 -20.32 -1.61
C GLY A 70 -4.00 -19.51 -1.32
N GLN A 71 -4.33 -19.28 -0.06
CA GLN A 71 -5.45 -18.42 0.31
C GLN A 71 -5.18 -16.99 -0.16
N GLU A 72 -6.17 -16.37 -0.80
CA GLU A 72 -6.05 -15.00 -1.24
C GLU A 72 -6.50 -14.02 -0.15
N ILE A 73 -5.63 -13.07 0.15
CA ILE A 73 -5.90 -12.02 1.14
C ILE A 73 -5.84 -10.69 0.40
N PRO A 74 -6.98 -9.97 0.27
CA PRO A 74 -6.99 -8.72 -0.47
C PRO A 74 -6.46 -7.56 0.40
N PHE A 75 -5.64 -6.74 -0.22
CA PHE A 75 -5.18 -5.48 0.34
C PHE A 75 -5.69 -4.35 -0.55
N PHE A 76 -6.13 -3.26 0.07
CA PHE A 76 -6.65 -2.10 -0.61
C PHE A 76 -5.83 -0.88 -0.21
N VAL A 77 -5.25 -0.22 -1.18
CA VAL A 77 -4.46 1.00 -0.96
C VAL A 77 -5.22 2.16 -1.55
N GLN A 78 -5.47 3.18 -0.74
CA GLN A 78 -6.20 4.37 -1.14
C GLN A 78 -5.37 5.61 -0.91
N GLY A 79 -5.50 6.56 -1.82
CA GLY A 79 -4.80 7.83 -1.71
C GLY A 79 -5.19 8.78 -2.84
N THR A 80 -4.32 9.75 -3.08
CA THR A 80 -4.51 10.77 -4.11
C THR A 80 -3.28 10.81 -5.00
N ALA A 81 -3.49 10.94 -6.30
CA ALA A 81 -2.43 11.13 -7.27
C ALA A 81 -2.74 12.35 -8.14
N GLU A 82 -1.71 13.16 -8.41
CA GLU A 82 -1.82 14.34 -9.25
C GLU A 82 -0.48 14.59 -9.93
N TYR A 83 -0.49 14.77 -11.24
CA TYR A 83 0.74 15.14 -11.94
C TYR A 83 0.45 15.88 -13.23
N GLU A 84 1.38 16.77 -13.60
CA GLU A 84 1.32 17.50 -14.84
C GLU A 84 1.98 16.71 -15.97
N LYS A 85 1.71 17.09 -17.21
CA LYS A 85 2.34 16.50 -18.38
C LYS A 85 3.86 16.61 -18.27
N GLY A 86 4.56 15.50 -18.50
CA GLY A 86 6.01 15.41 -18.34
C GLY A 86 6.45 14.81 -17.01
N ALA A 87 5.49 14.55 -16.12
CA ALA A 87 5.74 13.83 -14.86
C ALA A 87 4.96 12.50 -14.86
N ALA A 88 5.34 11.62 -13.94
CA ALA A 88 4.68 10.35 -13.75
C ALA A 88 4.72 9.96 -12.27
N VAL A 89 3.71 9.23 -11.85
CA VAL A 89 3.63 8.69 -10.49
C VAL A 89 3.38 7.20 -10.56
N HIS A 90 4.06 6.45 -9.71
CA HIS A 90 3.77 5.03 -9.55
C HIS A 90 4.05 4.58 -8.12
N MET A 91 3.48 3.44 -7.78
CA MET A 91 3.61 2.83 -6.47
C MET A 91 3.97 1.36 -6.64
N VAL A 92 4.93 0.89 -5.86
CA VAL A 92 5.20 -0.54 -5.74
C VAL A 92 4.67 -0.99 -4.39
N PHE A 93 3.77 -1.95 -4.40
CA PHE A 93 3.17 -2.51 -3.21
C PHE A 93 3.61 -3.96 -3.07
N THR A 94 4.18 -4.30 -1.92
CA THR A 94 4.76 -5.62 -1.68
C THR A 94 4.21 -6.21 -0.40
N VAL A 95 3.79 -7.46 -0.45
CA VAL A 95 3.49 -8.26 0.74
C VAL A 95 4.38 -9.50 0.68
N ASN A 96 5.26 -9.64 1.65
CA ASN A 96 6.29 -10.67 1.70
C ASN A 96 7.14 -10.64 0.42
N ASP A 97 7.11 -11.69 -0.40
CA ASP A 97 7.86 -11.79 -1.65
C ASP A 97 7.01 -11.48 -2.91
N GLN A 98 5.77 -11.04 -2.72
CA GLN A 98 4.85 -10.76 -3.82
C GLN A 98 4.65 -9.26 -3.97
N SER A 99 4.82 -8.75 -5.18
CA SER A 99 4.70 -7.31 -5.43
C SER A 99 3.93 -7.00 -6.69
N THR A 100 3.38 -5.80 -6.72
CA THR A 100 2.72 -5.22 -7.88
C THR A 100 3.15 -3.78 -8.04
N THR A 101 3.20 -3.33 -9.29
CA THR A 101 3.46 -1.92 -9.60
C THR A 101 2.19 -1.31 -10.16
N ALA A 102 1.74 -0.22 -9.55
CA ALA A 102 0.59 0.53 -10.03
C ALA A 102 1.05 1.85 -10.64
N TYR A 103 0.81 2.03 -11.92
CA TYR A 103 0.98 3.30 -12.62
C TYR A 103 -0.35 4.03 -12.53
N LEU A 104 -0.38 5.10 -11.73
CA LEU A 104 -1.64 5.75 -11.40
C LEU A 104 -1.94 6.84 -12.41
N PRO A 105 -3.12 6.80 -13.07
CA PRO A 105 -3.54 7.89 -13.94
C PRO A 105 -3.95 9.09 -13.08
N GLY A 106 -3.49 10.27 -13.40
CA GLY A 106 -3.84 11.44 -12.60
C GLY A 106 -3.26 12.71 -13.18
N THR A 107 -3.88 13.22 -14.25
CA THR A 107 -3.54 14.55 -14.76
C THR A 107 -4.23 15.65 -13.95
N SER A 108 -5.23 15.29 -13.14
CA SER A 108 -5.89 16.15 -12.17
C SER A 108 -5.92 15.41 -10.82
N LYS A 109 -6.16 16.16 -9.75
CA LYS A 109 -6.19 15.58 -8.39
C LYS A 109 -7.31 14.55 -8.26
N GLU A 110 -6.95 13.29 -8.27
CA GLU A 110 -7.90 12.19 -8.22
C GLU A 110 -7.56 11.22 -7.09
N SER A 111 -8.62 10.72 -6.43
CA SER A 111 -8.50 9.61 -5.50
C SER A 111 -8.36 8.32 -6.28
N TYR A 112 -7.48 7.45 -5.81
CA TYR A 112 -7.30 6.13 -6.39
C TYR A 112 -7.57 5.03 -5.36
N LEU A 113 -7.93 3.87 -5.86
CA LEU A 113 -8.03 2.63 -5.09
C LEU A 113 -7.27 1.55 -5.85
N HIS A 114 -6.23 1.00 -5.22
CA HIS A 114 -5.47 -0.09 -5.78
C HIS A 114 -5.67 -1.35 -4.94
N GLN A 115 -6.12 -2.43 -5.57
CA GLN A 115 -6.31 -3.72 -4.93
C GLN A 115 -5.17 -4.66 -5.27
N PHE A 116 -4.62 -5.30 -4.24
CA PHE A 116 -3.60 -6.33 -4.38
C PHE A 116 -4.06 -7.59 -3.65
N LYS A 117 -4.01 -8.74 -4.32
CA LYS A 117 -4.34 -10.04 -3.71
C LYS A 117 -3.06 -10.78 -3.38
N TYR A 118 -2.78 -10.88 -2.10
CA TYR A 118 -1.67 -11.66 -1.59
C TYR A 118 -2.08 -13.12 -1.51
N LYS A 119 -1.28 -14.01 -2.09
CA LYS A 119 -1.46 -15.46 -1.91
C LYS A 119 -0.66 -15.90 -0.70
N ALA A 120 -1.36 -16.32 0.33
CA ALA A 120 -0.72 -16.74 1.57
C ALA A 120 0.22 -17.92 1.32
N THR A 121 1.29 -17.93 2.09
CA THR A 121 2.27 -18.99 2.14
C THR A 121 2.27 -19.56 3.56
N ASP A 122 3.30 -20.28 3.96
CA ASP A 122 3.48 -20.74 5.34
C ASP A 122 4.09 -19.64 6.25
N ALA A 123 4.29 -18.44 5.72
CA ALA A 123 4.80 -17.32 6.49
C ALA A 123 3.85 -16.95 7.63
N LYS A 124 4.43 -16.68 8.81
CA LYS A 124 3.69 -16.37 10.03
C LYS A 124 3.47 -14.87 10.22
N GLU A 125 3.87 -14.07 9.26
CA GLU A 125 3.68 -12.63 9.28
C GLU A 125 3.41 -12.11 7.87
N ALA A 126 2.74 -10.98 7.79
CA ALA A 126 2.62 -10.22 6.56
C ALA A 126 3.54 -8.99 6.68
N ARG A 127 4.57 -8.97 5.87
CA ARG A 127 5.46 -7.82 5.74
C ARG A 127 5.00 -6.98 4.56
N VAL A 128 4.53 -5.78 4.85
CA VAL A 128 3.96 -4.88 3.84
C VAL A 128 4.94 -3.75 3.61
N THR A 129 5.26 -3.50 2.35
CA THR A 129 6.09 -2.36 1.95
C THR A 129 5.40 -1.58 0.85
N VAL A 130 5.34 -0.27 1.04
CA VAL A 130 4.83 0.67 0.05
C VAL A 130 5.98 1.57 -0.37
N PHE A 131 6.24 1.60 -1.67
CA PHE A 131 7.28 2.44 -2.25
C PHE A 131 6.61 3.40 -3.23
N LEU A 132 6.64 4.68 -2.91
CA LEU A 132 6.06 5.74 -3.74
C LEU A 132 7.16 6.37 -4.57
N VAL A 133 6.90 6.53 -5.87
CA VAL A 133 7.85 7.16 -6.78
C VAL A 133 7.13 8.22 -7.61
N VAL A 134 7.65 9.44 -7.58
CA VAL A 134 7.25 10.51 -8.49
C VAL A 134 8.49 10.90 -9.29
N SER A 135 8.32 11.08 -10.59
CA SER A 135 9.43 11.34 -11.49
C SER A 135 9.04 12.29 -12.60
N ARG A 136 10.02 12.93 -13.21
CA ARG A 136 9.85 13.77 -14.39
C ARG A 136 11.12 13.74 -15.22
N ASP A 137 11.00 14.16 -16.48
CA ASP A 137 12.17 14.35 -17.32
C ASP A 137 13.07 15.44 -16.72
N SER A 138 14.38 15.28 -16.85
CA SER A 138 15.36 16.18 -16.25
C SER A 138 15.22 17.63 -16.68
N LYS A 139 14.60 17.88 -17.86
CA LYS A 139 14.33 19.22 -18.39
C LYS A 139 12.92 19.71 -18.12
N SER A 140 12.08 18.88 -17.50
CA SER A 140 10.70 19.23 -17.20
C SER A 140 10.60 19.94 -15.87
N GLU A 141 9.64 20.88 -15.77
CA GLU A 141 9.27 21.57 -14.54
C GLU A 141 7.94 21.03 -13.98
N ALA A 142 7.45 19.93 -14.54
CA ALA A 142 6.16 19.36 -14.17
C ALA A 142 6.13 18.98 -12.69
N GLY A 143 5.05 19.35 -12.01
CA GLY A 143 4.79 18.94 -10.64
C GLY A 143 4.19 17.55 -10.59
N ALA A 144 4.41 16.86 -9.49
CA ALA A 144 3.81 15.56 -9.21
C ALA A 144 3.57 15.39 -7.72
N TYR A 145 2.49 14.69 -7.38
CA TYR A 145 2.11 14.40 -6.01
C TYR A 145 1.48 13.02 -5.94
N LEU A 146 1.92 12.23 -4.99
CA LEU A 146 1.37 10.90 -4.73
C LEU A 146 1.33 10.66 -3.24
N ASN A 147 0.15 10.31 -2.70
CA ASN A 147 0.07 9.92 -1.31
C ASN A 147 -0.68 8.60 -1.13
N VAL A 148 -0.49 8.02 0.05
CA VAL A 148 -1.31 6.93 0.56
C VAL A 148 -2.02 7.44 1.81
N SER A 149 -3.34 7.36 1.80
CA SER A 149 -4.18 7.72 2.95
C SER A 149 -4.42 6.52 3.86
N THR A 150 -4.74 5.37 3.26
CA THR A 150 -5.05 4.16 4.01
C THR A 150 -4.55 2.91 3.30
N ILE A 151 -4.22 1.91 4.11
CA ILE A 151 -4.06 0.53 3.66
C ILE A 151 -5.05 -0.30 4.47
N ASP A 152 -5.94 -0.99 3.77
CA ASP A 152 -6.96 -1.83 4.36
C ASP A 152 -6.76 -3.28 3.93
N THR A 153 -7.07 -4.19 4.81
CA THR A 153 -7.22 -5.59 4.45
C THR A 153 -8.37 -6.19 5.22
N ASP A 154 -9.08 -7.10 4.58
CA ASP A 154 -10.17 -7.86 5.20
C ASP A 154 -10.16 -9.25 4.60
N ILE A 155 -9.78 -10.22 5.42
CA ILE A 155 -9.63 -11.62 5.01
C ILE A 155 -10.98 -12.20 4.58
N THR A 156 -12.10 -11.65 5.07
CA THR A 156 -13.44 -12.13 4.74
C THR A 156 -13.95 -11.63 3.40
N LYS A 157 -13.30 -10.63 2.79
CA LYS A 157 -13.67 -10.09 1.48
C LYS A 157 -12.95 -10.83 0.36
N HIS A 158 -13.62 -10.93 -0.77
CA HIS A 158 -13.10 -11.59 -1.97
C HIS A 158 -12.97 -10.63 -3.14
#